data_dcccd2dd32ad9811c489104bbb47a80b
#
_entry.id   dcccd2dd32ad9811c489104bbb47a80b
#
_cell.length_a   1.000
_cell.length_b   1.000
_cell.length_c   1.000
_cell.angle_alpha   90.00
_cell.angle_beta   90.00
_cell.angle_gamma   90.00
#
_symmetry.space_group_name_H-M   'P 1'
#
loop_
_entity.id
_entity.type
_entity.pdbx_description
1 polymer ?
#
loop_
_entity_poly.entity_id
_entity_poly.type
_entity_poly.pdbx_seq_one_letter_code
_entity_poly.pdbx_strand_id
1 'polypeptide(L)'
;MVRHISIIQQQAFTRDSTKYLLTASKLNCFIVSSIFLFIFVISTFHANTIRMRYNWILFGLSILLSFTCLSPGIAQTPVQITNYNYKNYKGGIQNWGITISPEQILYSSNNNGLLRYNGNDWTLLEPGERSTVRTVRCIGDRIYTAGDNNIGYWKYDANGKINYISLLPLVNKLGIKGETFWSIGETEGKVYFHSFGNIIWYDGKEMDYLVRNDCCVFLYPIGKRLFTQKCGGPLMQIRGSQLKSFCEDTTFLNGETKFMYQIANDEYIIGQTSGKIFTLKENKVTPFIQLENKNQIPVRIDCGSFWKDEILAVGTIGDGLFL
;
A
#
# COMPACT_ATOMS: atom_id res chain seq x y z
N MET A 1 8.64 -19.49 12.91
CA MET A 1 8.11 -19.32 11.54
C MET A 1 8.51 -17.94 11.07
N VAL A 2 9.49 -17.83 10.17
CA VAL A 2 10.08 -16.55 9.76
C VAL A 2 9.14 -15.90 8.76
N ARG A 3 8.51 -14.78 9.13
CA ARG A 3 7.75 -13.94 8.17
C ARG A 3 8.74 -13.07 7.42
N HIS A 4 8.92 -13.34 6.14
CA HIS A 4 9.60 -12.42 5.23
C HIS A 4 8.60 -11.35 4.79
N ILE A 5 8.90 -10.10 5.11
CA ILE A 5 8.18 -8.97 4.51
C ILE A 5 8.91 -8.62 3.22
N SER A 6 8.23 -8.85 2.10
CA SER A 6 8.63 -8.31 0.81
C SER A 6 8.18 -6.85 0.76
N ILE A 7 9.13 -5.93 0.81
CA ILE A 7 8.84 -4.50 0.65
C ILE A 7 8.86 -4.21 -0.85
N ILE A 8 7.70 -3.87 -1.40
CA ILE A 8 7.62 -3.37 -2.78
C ILE A 8 8.10 -1.92 -2.74
N GLN A 9 9.32 -1.69 -3.20
CA GLN A 9 9.87 -0.35 -3.30
C GLN A 9 9.48 0.23 -4.67
N GLN A 10 8.68 1.28 -4.66
CA GLN A 10 8.48 2.12 -5.82
C GLN A 10 9.73 2.98 -6.02
N GLN A 11 10.69 2.51 -6.83
CA GLN A 11 11.72 3.41 -7.32
C GLN A 11 11.05 4.39 -8.29
N ALA A 12 11.17 5.67 -8.00
CA ALA A 12 10.96 6.72 -8.99
C ALA A 12 11.97 6.48 -10.12
N PHE A 13 11.51 5.84 -11.18
CA PHE A 13 12.32 5.66 -12.39
C PHE A 13 12.58 7.05 -12.97
N THR A 14 13.83 7.52 -12.89
CA THR A 14 14.24 8.73 -13.57
C THR A 14 13.97 8.54 -15.07
N ARG A 15 13.49 9.59 -15.70
CA ARG A 15 13.07 9.72 -17.11
C ARG A 15 14.04 9.18 -18.16
N ASP A 16 15.23 8.72 -17.77
CA ASP A 16 16.31 8.33 -18.70
C ASP A 16 16.28 6.88 -19.18
N SER A 17 15.81 5.92 -18.36
CA SER A 17 15.79 4.51 -18.81
C SER A 17 14.71 4.20 -19.84
N THR A 18 13.63 4.97 -19.89
CA THR A 18 12.62 4.87 -20.97
C THR A 18 13.10 5.39 -22.31
N LYS A 19 14.10 6.30 -22.32
CA LYS A 19 14.69 6.82 -23.57
C LYS A 19 15.49 5.76 -24.33
N TYR A 20 16.21 4.87 -23.65
CA TYR A 20 17.06 3.87 -24.32
C TYR A 20 16.26 2.71 -24.94
N LEU A 21 15.15 2.29 -24.33
CA LEU A 21 14.28 1.26 -24.91
C LEU A 21 13.43 1.79 -26.10
N LEU A 22 13.00 3.04 -26.04
CA LEU A 22 12.32 3.72 -27.14
C LEU A 22 13.25 3.99 -28.34
N THR A 23 14.56 4.20 -28.13
CA THR A 23 15.53 4.38 -29.21
C THR A 23 15.85 3.09 -29.94
N ALA A 24 15.95 1.93 -29.27
CA ALA A 24 16.22 0.65 -29.91
C ALA A 24 15.03 0.17 -30.79
N SER A 25 13.78 0.32 -30.33
CA SER A 25 12.61 -0.02 -31.14
C SER A 25 12.39 0.95 -32.32
N LYS A 26 12.67 2.24 -32.14
CA LYS A 26 12.64 3.23 -33.23
C LYS A 26 13.75 3.01 -34.26
N LEU A 27 14.93 2.55 -33.82
CA LEU A 27 16.05 2.27 -34.72
C LEU A 27 15.72 1.09 -35.66
N ASN A 28 15.14 0.01 -35.16
CA ASN A 28 14.72 -1.14 -35.95
C ASN A 28 13.61 -0.79 -36.96
N CYS A 29 12.62 0.00 -36.57
CA CYS A 29 11.58 0.50 -37.48
C CYS A 29 12.15 1.43 -38.57
N PHE A 30 13.14 2.27 -38.23
CA PHE A 30 13.78 3.17 -39.19
C PHE A 30 14.63 2.42 -40.21
N ILE A 31 15.33 1.36 -39.80
CA ILE A 31 16.15 0.51 -40.69
C ILE A 31 15.23 -0.25 -41.66
N VAL A 32 14.14 -0.86 -41.22
CA VAL A 32 13.18 -1.57 -42.08
C VAL A 32 12.50 -0.60 -43.05
N SER A 33 12.08 0.58 -42.61
CA SER A 33 11.49 1.63 -43.46
C SER A 33 12.47 2.12 -44.53
N SER A 34 13.75 2.31 -44.14
CA SER A 34 14.82 2.78 -45.06
C SER A 34 15.16 1.75 -46.12
N ILE A 35 15.19 0.44 -45.79
CA ILE A 35 15.40 -0.64 -46.75
C ILE A 35 14.26 -0.71 -47.75
N PHE A 36 13.00 -0.56 -47.34
CA PHE A 36 11.86 -0.54 -48.25
C PHE A 36 11.87 0.69 -49.17
N LEU A 37 12.25 1.85 -48.66
CA LEU A 37 12.39 3.08 -49.47
C LEU A 37 13.47 2.90 -50.54
N PHE A 38 14.59 2.25 -50.21
CA PHE A 38 15.73 2.01 -51.11
C PHE A 38 15.34 1.03 -52.23
N ILE A 39 14.60 -0.04 -51.90
CA ILE A 39 14.07 -0.99 -52.89
C ILE A 39 13.05 -0.33 -53.83
N PHE A 40 12.21 0.57 -53.30
CA PHE A 40 11.23 1.33 -54.10
C PHE A 40 11.92 2.29 -55.07
N VAL A 41 12.94 3.03 -54.65
CA VAL A 41 13.68 3.96 -55.51
C VAL A 41 14.38 3.21 -56.65
N ILE A 42 14.98 2.05 -56.37
CA ILE A 42 15.63 1.24 -57.44
C ILE A 42 14.61 0.68 -58.45
N SER A 43 13.40 0.33 -58.01
CA SER A 43 12.38 -0.24 -58.88
C SER A 43 11.67 0.80 -59.79
N THR A 44 11.71 2.10 -59.42
CA THR A 44 11.08 3.16 -60.20
C THR A 44 11.93 3.66 -61.35
N PHE A 45 13.23 3.41 -61.37
CA PHE A 45 14.13 3.83 -62.47
C PHE A 45 14.01 2.97 -63.76
N HIS A 46 13.22 1.89 -63.78
CA HIS A 46 13.14 0.95 -64.92
C HIS A 46 11.72 0.57 -65.29
N ALA A 47 10.76 1.47 -65.53
CA ALA A 47 9.39 1.01 -65.75
C ALA A 47 8.52 1.77 -66.72
N ASN A 48 7.87 1.00 -67.61
CA ASN A 48 6.70 1.33 -68.41
C ASN A 48 5.42 1.55 -67.53
N THR A 49 4.50 2.33 -68.05
CA THR A 49 3.32 2.92 -67.37
C THR A 49 2.41 1.94 -66.58
N ILE A 50 2.36 0.67 -66.89
CA ILE A 50 1.57 -0.34 -66.15
C ILE A 50 2.24 -0.71 -64.83
N ARG A 51 3.57 -0.73 -64.78
CA ARG A 51 4.33 -1.05 -63.57
C ARG A 51 4.22 0.09 -62.51
N MET A 52 3.98 1.32 -62.94
CA MET A 52 3.80 2.45 -62.01
C MET A 52 2.55 2.28 -61.11
N ARG A 53 1.42 1.78 -61.65
CA ARG A 53 0.20 1.55 -60.85
C ARG A 53 0.40 0.48 -59.75
N TYR A 54 1.12 -0.59 -60.05
CA TYR A 54 1.47 -1.62 -59.06
C TYR A 54 2.40 -1.12 -57.97
N ASN A 55 3.33 -0.26 -58.30
CA ASN A 55 4.27 0.32 -57.34
C ASN A 55 3.56 1.26 -56.37
N TRP A 56 2.55 2.03 -56.77
CA TRP A 56 1.75 2.84 -55.88
C TRP A 56 0.89 2.03 -54.91
N ILE A 57 0.39 0.86 -55.35
CA ILE A 57 -0.35 -0.07 -54.49
C ILE A 57 0.59 -0.70 -53.47
N LEU A 58 1.77 -1.13 -53.87
CA LEU A 58 2.79 -1.68 -52.95
C LEU A 58 3.29 -0.62 -51.95
N PHE A 59 3.43 0.63 -52.39
CA PHE A 59 3.79 1.74 -51.48
C PHE A 59 2.67 2.04 -50.48
N GLY A 60 1.42 2.05 -50.93
CA GLY A 60 0.27 2.18 -50.03
C GLY A 60 0.16 1.04 -49.02
N LEU A 61 0.41 -0.21 -49.47
CA LEU A 61 0.45 -1.38 -48.56
C LEU A 61 1.61 -1.31 -47.56
N SER A 62 2.79 -0.82 -47.99
CA SER A 62 3.95 -0.68 -47.07
C SER A 62 3.73 0.40 -46.02
N ILE A 63 3.07 1.51 -46.37
CA ILE A 63 2.65 2.53 -45.42
C ILE A 63 1.61 1.97 -44.45
N LEU A 64 0.63 1.22 -44.93
CA LEU A 64 -0.38 0.57 -44.11
C LEU A 64 0.25 -0.42 -43.10
N LEU A 65 1.20 -1.25 -43.60
CA LEU A 65 1.96 -2.18 -42.75
C LEU A 65 2.82 -1.44 -41.71
N SER A 66 3.41 -0.30 -42.06
CA SER A 66 4.19 0.52 -41.13
C SER A 66 3.33 1.09 -39.99
N PHE A 67 2.08 1.45 -40.26
CA PHE A 67 1.12 1.90 -39.27
C PHE A 67 0.67 0.81 -38.30
N THR A 68 0.60 -0.46 -38.76
CA THR A 68 0.24 -1.59 -37.88
C THR A 68 1.37 -1.99 -36.92
N CYS A 69 2.62 -1.68 -37.26
CA CYS A 69 3.78 -1.89 -36.37
C CYS A 69 3.93 -0.82 -35.28
N LEU A 70 3.13 0.26 -35.31
CA LEU A 70 3.10 1.32 -34.31
C LEU A 70 2.17 0.99 -33.11
N SER A 71 1.89 -0.28 -32.85
CA SER A 71 1.27 -0.66 -31.58
C SER A 71 2.21 -0.18 -30.48
N PRO A 72 1.78 0.72 -29.58
CA PRO A 72 2.56 1.02 -28.39
C PRO A 72 2.69 -0.28 -27.62
N GLY A 73 3.82 -0.94 -27.76
CA GLY A 73 4.20 -2.03 -26.87
C GLY A 73 4.23 -1.44 -25.46
N ILE A 74 3.20 -1.70 -24.66
CA ILE A 74 3.22 -1.43 -23.24
C ILE A 74 4.29 -2.37 -22.70
N ALA A 75 5.53 -1.91 -22.67
CA ALA A 75 6.61 -2.59 -21.98
C ALA A 75 6.26 -2.53 -20.49
N GLN A 76 5.59 -3.54 -19.98
CA GLN A 76 5.45 -3.73 -18.55
C GLN A 76 6.85 -3.94 -18.01
N THR A 77 7.40 -2.89 -17.40
CA THR A 77 8.65 -3.05 -16.65
C THR A 77 8.37 -4.02 -15.51
N PRO A 78 9.13 -5.11 -15.40
CA PRO A 78 8.92 -6.06 -14.32
C PRO A 78 9.05 -5.34 -12.99
N VAL A 79 8.14 -5.65 -12.06
CA VAL A 79 8.20 -5.10 -10.69
C VAL A 79 9.49 -5.57 -10.06
N GLN A 80 10.37 -4.62 -9.72
CA GLN A 80 11.59 -4.95 -9.01
C GLN A 80 11.26 -5.22 -7.54
N ILE A 81 11.54 -6.45 -7.09
CA ILE A 81 11.34 -6.88 -5.71
C ILE A 81 12.69 -6.95 -5.01
N THR A 82 12.83 -6.21 -3.91
CA THR A 82 14.01 -6.26 -3.05
C THR A 82 13.61 -6.81 -1.69
N ASN A 83 14.25 -7.90 -1.26
CA ASN A 83 14.03 -8.51 0.04
C ASN A 83 15.04 -7.98 1.06
N TYR A 84 14.53 -7.39 2.15
CA TYR A 84 15.32 -7.00 3.30
C TYR A 84 15.04 -7.95 4.47
N ASN A 85 16.08 -8.50 5.07
CA ASN A 85 15.98 -9.33 6.25
C ASN A 85 16.61 -8.62 7.47
N TYR A 86 16.50 -9.23 8.67
CA TYR A 86 16.97 -8.64 9.91
C TYR A 86 18.48 -8.30 9.92
N LYS A 87 19.29 -8.96 9.10
CA LYS A 87 20.73 -8.65 8.94
C LYS A 87 20.95 -7.35 8.17
N ASN A 88 20.06 -7.04 7.23
CA ASN A 88 20.11 -5.80 6.47
C ASN A 88 19.71 -4.60 7.32
N TYR A 89 18.57 -4.70 8.04
CA TYR A 89 18.04 -3.57 8.81
C TYR A 89 18.46 -3.58 10.30
N LYS A 90 19.20 -4.59 10.76
CA LYS A 90 19.77 -4.71 12.12
C LYS A 90 18.74 -4.54 13.25
N GLY A 91 17.52 -4.96 13.01
CA GLY A 91 16.41 -4.94 13.96
C GLY A 91 15.95 -6.33 14.39
N GLY A 92 14.78 -6.42 15.03
CA GLY A 92 14.12 -7.67 15.35
C GLY A 92 13.63 -8.40 14.10
N ILE A 93 13.39 -9.70 14.23
CA ILE A 93 12.98 -10.55 13.10
C ILE A 93 11.61 -10.19 12.55
N GLN A 94 10.71 -9.64 13.38
CA GLN A 94 9.32 -9.39 13.03
C GLN A 94 9.05 -7.89 12.84
N ASN A 95 8.46 -7.56 11.70
CA ASN A 95 7.89 -6.26 11.38
C ASN A 95 6.36 -6.36 11.40
N TRP A 96 5.69 -5.31 11.88
CA TRP A 96 4.24 -5.32 12.13
C TRP A 96 3.45 -4.40 11.20
N GLY A 97 4.04 -3.28 10.83
CA GLY A 97 3.40 -2.31 9.97
C GLY A 97 4.42 -1.38 9.31
N ILE A 98 3.99 -0.69 8.28
CA ILE A 98 4.81 0.26 7.53
C ILE A 98 4.04 1.54 7.25
N THR A 99 4.78 2.64 7.11
CA THR A 99 4.27 3.93 6.64
C THR A 99 5.38 4.67 5.90
N ILE A 100 4.99 5.57 5.02
CA ILE A 100 5.92 6.43 4.28
C ILE A 100 5.59 7.88 4.65
N SER A 101 6.62 8.66 4.99
CA SER A 101 6.46 10.09 5.24
C SER A 101 6.34 10.89 3.93
N PRO A 102 5.88 12.16 3.98
CA PRO A 102 5.86 13.03 2.81
C PRO A 102 7.23 13.19 2.15
N GLU A 103 8.31 13.10 2.91
CA GLU A 103 9.71 13.16 2.46
C GLU A 103 10.20 11.84 1.85
N GLN A 104 9.30 10.88 1.62
CA GLN A 104 9.60 9.55 1.05
C GLN A 104 10.53 8.69 1.94
N ILE A 105 10.55 8.93 3.25
CA ILE A 105 11.21 8.08 4.23
C ILE A 105 10.25 6.95 4.62
N LEU A 106 10.70 5.71 4.51
CA LEU A 106 9.94 4.55 4.96
C LEU A 106 10.22 4.28 6.44
N TYR A 107 9.16 4.09 7.19
CA TYR A 107 9.22 3.64 8.59
C TYR A 107 8.51 2.29 8.74
N SER A 108 9.12 1.39 9.49
CA SER A 108 8.52 0.09 9.81
C SER A 108 8.57 -0.18 11.31
N SER A 109 7.41 -0.51 11.87
CA SER A 109 7.31 -0.96 13.26
C SER A 109 7.90 -2.37 13.40
N ASN A 110 8.74 -2.55 14.40
CA ASN A 110 9.57 -3.75 14.58
C ASN A 110 9.62 -4.17 16.06
N ASN A 111 9.93 -5.44 16.32
CA ASN A 111 10.07 -5.97 17.68
C ASN A 111 11.11 -5.22 18.54
N ASN A 112 12.09 -4.57 17.93
CA ASN A 112 13.14 -3.87 18.64
C ASN A 112 12.99 -2.34 18.61
N GLY A 113 11.91 -1.80 18.02
CA GLY A 113 11.71 -0.37 17.92
C GLY A 113 11.12 0.07 16.58
N LEU A 114 11.53 1.22 16.09
CA LEU A 114 11.12 1.78 14.80
C LEU A 114 12.28 1.73 13.81
N LEU A 115 12.10 1.00 12.72
CA LEU A 115 13.04 1.00 11.59
C LEU A 115 12.76 2.21 10.69
N ARG A 116 13.82 2.91 10.29
CA ARG A 116 13.79 4.02 9.33
C ARG A 116 14.67 3.67 8.13
N TYR A 117 14.13 3.82 6.92
CA TYR A 117 14.86 3.63 5.67
C TYR A 117 14.77 4.90 4.82
N ASN A 118 15.92 5.45 4.47
CA ASN A 118 16.04 6.70 3.71
C ASN A 118 16.27 6.50 2.20
N GLY A 119 16.08 5.28 1.70
CA GLY A 119 16.38 4.90 0.32
C GLY A 119 17.76 4.24 0.14
N ASN A 120 18.66 4.39 1.10
CA ASN A 120 20.02 3.82 1.09
C ASN A 120 20.29 2.98 2.35
N ASP A 121 20.08 3.58 3.52
CA ASP A 121 20.45 3.01 4.81
C ASP A 121 19.26 2.75 5.71
N TRP A 122 19.35 1.66 6.48
CA TRP A 122 18.46 1.35 7.57
C TRP A 122 19.01 1.86 8.90
N THR A 123 18.14 2.46 9.70
CA THR A 123 18.44 2.90 11.07
C THR A 123 17.37 2.36 12.01
N LEU A 124 17.77 1.73 13.11
CA LEU A 124 16.88 1.36 14.21
C LEU A 124 16.79 2.52 15.19
N LEU A 125 15.58 2.97 15.46
CA LEU A 125 15.25 4.00 16.44
C LEU A 125 14.56 3.32 17.64
N GLU A 126 15.12 3.49 18.83
CA GLU A 126 14.60 2.86 20.04
C GLU A 126 13.84 3.91 20.88
N PRO A 127 12.57 3.66 21.26
CA PRO A 127 11.74 4.64 21.99
C PRO A 127 12.07 4.70 23.51
N GLY A 128 13.29 4.49 23.92
CA GLY A 128 13.77 4.41 25.30
C GLY A 128 14.20 3.01 25.65
N GLU A 129 13.59 2.39 26.68
CA GLU A 129 13.82 0.97 26.96
C GLU A 129 13.31 0.10 25.79
N ARG A 130 14.01 -1.00 25.50
CA ARG A 130 13.64 -1.93 24.41
C ARG A 130 12.18 -2.32 24.50
N SER A 131 11.37 -1.83 23.60
CA SER A 131 9.95 -2.13 23.55
C SER A 131 9.52 -2.43 22.12
N THR A 132 8.65 -3.42 21.99
CA THR A 132 8.07 -3.79 20.70
C THR A 132 7.17 -2.67 20.20
N VAL A 133 7.45 -2.17 19.00
CA VAL A 133 6.56 -1.28 18.26
C VAL A 133 5.68 -2.13 17.35
N ARG A 134 4.35 -2.08 17.56
CA ARG A 134 3.35 -2.87 16.82
C ARG A 134 2.76 -2.13 15.64
N THR A 135 2.68 -0.82 15.73
CA THR A 135 2.05 0.01 14.72
C THR A 135 2.80 1.31 14.54
N VAL A 136 2.80 1.82 13.32
CA VAL A 136 3.43 3.09 12.95
C VAL A 136 2.57 3.84 11.93
N ARG A 137 2.46 5.16 12.10
CA ARG A 137 1.76 6.03 11.15
C ARG A 137 2.36 7.43 11.12
N CYS A 138 2.67 7.92 9.92
CA CYS A 138 3.01 9.32 9.69
C CYS A 138 1.72 10.15 9.64
N ILE A 139 1.64 11.19 10.48
CA ILE A 139 0.52 12.14 10.54
C ILE A 139 1.13 13.53 10.71
N GLY A 140 0.97 14.38 9.71
CA GLY A 140 1.63 15.68 9.67
C GLY A 140 3.15 15.55 9.75
N ASP A 141 3.76 16.30 10.66
CA ASP A 141 5.21 16.31 10.93
C ASP A 141 5.66 15.29 11.99
N ARG A 142 4.78 14.34 12.37
CA ARG A 142 5.06 13.36 13.44
C ARG A 142 4.92 11.93 12.93
N ILE A 143 5.77 11.07 13.44
CA ILE A 143 5.70 9.63 13.22
C ILE A 143 5.19 8.99 14.51
N TYR A 144 3.90 8.69 14.56
CA TYR A 144 3.27 8.05 15.71
C TYR A 144 3.59 6.57 15.74
N THR A 145 3.94 6.07 16.92
CA THR A 145 4.22 4.67 17.20
C THR A 145 3.51 4.21 18.46
N ALA A 146 3.05 2.97 18.45
CA ALA A 146 2.50 2.32 19.62
C ALA A 146 2.75 0.81 19.60
N GLY A 147 2.69 0.16 20.75
CA GLY A 147 2.95 -1.27 20.87
C GLY A 147 2.81 -1.77 22.30
N ASP A 148 3.73 -2.63 22.72
CA ASP A 148 3.71 -3.26 24.03
C ASP A 148 4.25 -2.25 25.09
N ASN A 149 3.35 -1.71 25.91
CA ASN A 149 3.66 -0.70 26.91
C ASN A 149 4.45 0.51 26.35
N ASN A 150 4.17 0.87 25.13
CA ASN A 150 4.83 1.93 24.38
C ASN A 150 3.82 2.66 23.51
N ILE A 151 3.75 3.97 23.66
CA ILE A 151 2.89 4.86 22.89
C ILE A 151 3.50 6.25 22.85
N GLY A 152 3.63 6.84 21.68
CA GLY A 152 4.24 8.15 21.51
C GLY A 152 4.40 8.54 20.06
N TYR A 153 5.23 9.54 19.84
CA TYR A 153 5.57 9.98 18.50
C TYR A 153 7.03 10.44 18.41
N TRP A 154 7.54 10.37 17.19
CA TRP A 154 8.86 10.86 16.81
C TRP A 154 8.68 12.18 16.06
N LYS A 155 9.58 13.11 16.33
CA LYS A 155 9.61 14.42 15.67
C LYS A 155 11.05 14.86 15.47
N TYR A 156 11.32 15.48 14.32
CA TYR A 156 12.60 16.14 14.06
C TYR A 156 12.65 17.49 14.79
N ASP A 157 13.78 17.77 15.41
CA ASP A 157 14.08 19.10 15.94
C ASP A 157 14.65 20.03 14.86
N ALA A 158 14.94 21.28 15.23
CA ALA A 158 15.49 22.28 14.32
C ALA A 158 16.87 21.91 13.73
N ASN A 159 17.59 20.98 14.36
CA ASN A 159 18.90 20.50 13.91
C ASN A 159 18.79 19.22 13.05
N GLY A 160 17.58 18.77 12.75
CA GLY A 160 17.34 17.54 11.98
C GLY A 160 17.53 16.25 12.77
N LYS A 161 17.68 16.32 14.11
CA LYS A 161 17.73 15.15 14.97
C LYS A 161 16.32 14.66 15.28
N ILE A 162 16.09 13.35 15.12
CA ILE A 162 14.81 12.73 15.47
C ILE A 162 14.78 12.41 16.98
N ASN A 163 13.70 12.82 17.65
CA ASN A 163 13.51 12.64 19.09
C ASN A 163 12.18 11.94 19.34
N TYR A 164 12.14 11.05 20.35
CA TYR A 164 10.93 10.38 20.79
C TYR A 164 10.25 11.13 21.93
N ILE A 165 8.95 11.33 21.81
CA ILE A 165 8.09 11.93 22.82
C ILE A 165 7.08 10.89 23.28
N SER A 166 7.22 10.41 24.51
CA SER A 166 6.33 9.41 25.10
C SER A 166 4.99 10.01 25.51
N LEU A 167 3.90 9.37 25.12
CA LEU A 167 2.53 9.65 25.57
C LEU A 167 2.09 8.70 26.71
N LEU A 168 2.93 7.76 27.12
CA LEU A 168 2.64 6.81 28.18
C LEU A 168 2.18 7.46 29.51
N PRO A 169 2.72 8.63 29.93
CA PRO A 169 2.21 9.30 31.11
C PRO A 169 0.74 9.72 31.02
N LEU A 170 0.24 10.05 29.82
CA LEU A 170 -1.18 10.36 29.59
C LEU A 170 -2.03 9.11 29.65
N VAL A 171 -1.58 8.01 29.02
CA VAL A 171 -2.25 6.71 29.07
C VAL A 171 -2.37 6.21 30.51
N ASN A 172 -1.32 6.34 31.30
CA ASN A 172 -1.32 5.94 32.72
C ASN A 172 -2.33 6.74 33.57
N LYS A 173 -2.57 8.03 33.24
CA LYS A 173 -3.61 8.85 33.89
C LYS A 173 -5.02 8.33 33.61
N LEU A 174 -5.24 7.70 32.47
CA LEU A 174 -6.50 7.03 32.13
C LEU A 174 -6.68 5.70 32.88
N GLY A 175 -5.66 5.22 33.59
CA GLY A 175 -5.68 3.96 34.31
C GLY A 175 -5.40 2.74 33.43
N ILE A 176 -4.97 2.94 32.18
CA ILE A 176 -4.58 1.86 31.27
C ILE A 176 -3.16 1.41 31.64
N LYS A 177 -2.99 0.12 31.88
CA LYS A 177 -1.69 -0.48 32.23
C LYS A 177 -1.50 -1.80 31.48
N GLY A 178 -0.32 -2.01 30.89
CA GLY A 178 0.06 -3.28 30.28
C GLY A 178 -0.70 -3.65 29.01
N GLU A 179 -1.36 -2.68 28.36
CA GLU A 179 -2.04 -2.90 27.09
C GLU A 179 -1.09 -2.82 25.89
N THR A 180 -1.41 -3.60 24.87
CA THR A 180 -0.77 -3.55 23.56
C THR A 180 -1.65 -2.80 22.59
N PHE A 181 -1.10 -1.75 21.98
CA PHE A 181 -1.78 -0.99 20.93
C PHE A 181 -1.40 -1.52 19.54
N TRP A 182 -2.40 -1.72 18.68
CA TRP A 182 -2.28 -2.44 17.42
C TRP A 182 -2.50 -1.61 16.17
N SER A 183 -3.21 -0.50 16.26
CA SER A 183 -3.44 0.37 15.12
C SER A 183 -3.55 1.83 15.52
N ILE A 184 -3.20 2.71 14.58
CA ILE A 184 -3.25 4.16 14.72
C ILE A 184 -4.06 4.73 13.55
N GLY A 185 -4.96 5.67 13.86
CA GLY A 185 -5.73 6.40 12.87
C GLY A 185 -5.82 7.89 13.21
N GLU A 186 -6.26 8.69 12.27
CA GLU A 186 -6.49 10.12 12.46
C GLU A 186 -7.80 10.50 11.80
N THR A 187 -8.57 11.33 12.49
CA THR A 187 -9.73 12.04 11.94
C THR A 187 -10.02 13.28 12.78
N GLU A 188 -10.51 14.34 12.15
CA GLU A 188 -10.94 15.58 12.82
C GLU A 188 -9.86 16.19 13.76
N GLY A 189 -8.58 16.10 13.37
CA GLY A 189 -7.45 16.65 14.13
C GLY A 189 -7.07 15.85 15.40
N LYS A 190 -7.64 14.68 15.61
CA LYS A 190 -7.32 13.77 16.72
C LYS A 190 -6.65 12.52 16.19
N VAL A 191 -5.62 12.05 16.89
CA VAL A 191 -4.96 10.77 16.65
C VAL A 191 -5.55 9.71 17.58
N TYR A 192 -5.98 8.60 17.02
CA TYR A 192 -6.60 7.50 17.75
C TYR A 192 -5.64 6.32 17.81
N PHE A 193 -5.57 5.71 19.00
CA PHE A 193 -4.80 4.51 19.26
C PHE A 193 -5.76 3.41 19.71
N HIS A 194 -5.63 2.25 19.10
CA HIS A 194 -6.50 1.12 19.34
C HIS A 194 -5.76 -0.03 20.02
N SER A 195 -6.33 -0.54 21.11
CA SER A 195 -6.11 -1.86 21.68
C SER A 195 -7.39 -2.69 21.55
N PHE A 196 -7.34 -4.00 21.81
CA PHE A 196 -8.56 -4.82 21.72
C PHE A 196 -9.60 -4.53 22.80
N GLY A 197 -9.26 -3.77 23.83
CA GLY A 197 -10.21 -3.36 24.87
C GLY A 197 -10.58 -1.89 24.82
N ASN A 198 -9.79 -1.06 24.16
CA ASN A 198 -9.96 0.38 24.21
C ASN A 198 -9.61 1.05 22.88
N ILE A 199 -10.29 2.16 22.62
CA ILE A 199 -9.84 3.17 21.66
C ILE A 199 -9.69 4.47 22.43
N ILE A 200 -8.50 5.04 22.41
CA ILE A 200 -8.21 6.34 23.02
C ILE A 200 -7.83 7.35 21.92
N TRP A 201 -8.08 8.62 22.19
CA TRP A 201 -7.71 9.71 21.28
C TRP A 201 -6.75 10.69 21.96
N TYR A 202 -5.94 11.35 21.15
CA TYR A 202 -5.00 12.40 21.53
C TYR A 202 -5.12 13.57 20.56
N ASP A 203 -5.32 14.80 21.08
CA ASP A 203 -5.51 16.01 20.27
C ASP A 203 -4.27 16.92 20.19
N GLY A 204 -3.16 16.46 20.74
CA GLY A 204 -1.91 17.23 20.84
C GLY A 204 -1.65 17.75 22.26
N LYS A 205 -2.62 17.73 23.17
CA LYS A 205 -2.53 18.17 24.56
C LYS A 205 -3.12 17.16 25.53
N GLU A 206 -4.33 16.72 25.25
CA GLU A 206 -5.12 15.86 26.11
C GLU A 206 -5.35 14.50 25.45
N MET A 207 -5.67 13.52 26.29
CA MET A 207 -5.97 12.16 25.90
C MET A 207 -7.16 11.66 26.70
N ASP A 208 -8.10 10.99 26.01
CA ASP A 208 -9.27 10.38 26.65
C ASP A 208 -9.76 9.18 25.86
N TYR A 209 -10.75 8.48 26.42
CA TYR A 209 -11.39 7.35 25.78
C TYR A 209 -12.40 7.77 24.68
N LEU A 210 -12.39 7.06 23.57
CA LEU A 210 -13.53 6.94 22.67
C LEU A 210 -14.33 5.67 22.99
N VAL A 211 -13.63 4.57 23.24
CA VAL A 211 -14.18 3.26 23.62
C VAL A 211 -13.43 2.76 24.83
N ARG A 212 -14.16 2.28 25.84
CA ARG A 212 -13.57 1.73 27.05
C ARG A 212 -14.14 0.35 27.36
N ASN A 213 -13.27 -0.62 27.57
CA ASN A 213 -13.63 -2.01 27.90
C ASN A 213 -14.62 -2.64 26.92
N ASP A 214 -14.49 -2.31 25.62
CA ASP A 214 -15.37 -2.83 24.58
C ASP A 214 -14.52 -3.20 23.34
N CYS A 215 -14.76 -4.37 22.79
CA CYS A 215 -13.91 -4.92 21.74
C CYS A 215 -14.17 -4.27 20.39
N CYS A 216 -13.12 -3.70 19.82
CA CYS A 216 -13.03 -3.33 18.41
C CYS A 216 -11.87 -4.05 17.74
N VAL A 217 -11.92 -4.25 16.42
CA VAL A 217 -10.91 -5.05 15.70
C VAL A 217 -9.67 -4.22 15.37
N PHE A 218 -9.75 -3.31 14.40
CA PHE A 218 -8.66 -2.40 14.00
C PHE A 218 -9.23 -1.05 13.58
N LEU A 219 -8.35 -0.08 13.39
CA LEU A 219 -8.69 1.21 12.78
C LEU A 219 -8.36 1.18 11.28
N TYR A 220 -9.31 1.63 10.45
CA TYR A 220 -9.18 1.71 8.99
C TYR A 220 -9.29 3.17 8.56
N PRO A 221 -8.15 3.88 8.40
CA PRO A 221 -8.17 5.26 7.92
C PRO A 221 -8.38 5.29 6.40
N ILE A 222 -9.42 6.04 5.96
CA ILE A 222 -9.80 6.18 4.55
C ILE A 222 -10.03 7.66 4.27
N GLY A 223 -9.08 8.30 3.59
CA GLY A 223 -9.08 9.74 3.41
C GLY A 223 -9.10 10.45 4.77
N LYS A 224 -10.10 11.30 4.99
CA LYS A 224 -10.31 12.00 6.27
C LYS A 224 -11.27 11.25 7.22
N ARG A 225 -11.71 10.06 6.85
CA ARG A 225 -12.62 9.24 7.66
C ARG A 225 -11.84 8.14 8.36
N LEU A 226 -12.33 7.74 9.53
CA LEU A 226 -11.76 6.66 10.31
C LEU A 226 -12.86 5.66 10.68
N PHE A 227 -12.58 4.39 10.40
CA PHE A 227 -13.52 3.31 10.64
C PHE A 227 -12.90 2.29 11.59
N THR A 228 -13.76 1.49 12.21
CA THR A 228 -13.41 0.30 12.99
C THR A 228 -14.56 -0.71 12.89
N GLN A 229 -14.34 -1.93 13.32
CA GLN A 229 -15.40 -2.93 13.42
C GLN A 229 -15.56 -3.35 14.88
N LYS A 230 -16.76 -3.45 15.39
CA LYS A 230 -17.05 -4.12 16.67
C LYS A 230 -16.73 -5.61 16.55
N CYS A 231 -16.14 -6.21 17.58
CA CYS A 231 -15.90 -7.67 17.57
C CYS A 231 -17.21 -8.43 17.43
N GLY A 232 -17.33 -9.26 16.39
CA GLY A 232 -18.56 -9.96 16.09
C GLY A 232 -19.76 -9.03 15.84
N GLY A 233 -19.51 -7.82 15.36
CA GLY A 233 -20.53 -6.79 15.20
C GLY A 233 -20.30 -5.91 13.96
N PRO A 234 -21.07 -4.80 13.86
CA PRO A 234 -21.10 -3.97 12.67
C PRO A 234 -19.79 -3.22 12.42
N LEU A 235 -19.64 -2.78 11.19
CA LEU A 235 -18.64 -1.78 10.82
C LEU A 235 -19.09 -0.40 11.31
N MET A 236 -18.21 0.31 11.99
CA MET A 236 -18.47 1.59 12.65
C MET A 236 -17.61 2.69 12.02
N GLN A 237 -18.12 3.91 12.02
CA GLN A 237 -17.35 5.11 11.70
C GLN A 237 -17.14 5.95 12.96
N ILE A 238 -15.92 6.42 13.16
CA ILE A 238 -15.56 7.40 14.19
C ILE A 238 -15.95 8.79 13.69
N ARG A 239 -16.80 9.49 14.44
CA ARG A 239 -17.23 10.88 14.18
C ARG A 239 -17.19 11.66 15.50
N GLY A 240 -16.25 12.59 15.59
CA GLY A 240 -15.99 13.29 16.84
C GLY A 240 -15.69 12.31 17.97
N SER A 241 -16.44 12.42 19.08
CA SER A 241 -16.28 11.56 20.24
C SER A 241 -17.25 10.36 20.25
N GLN A 242 -17.74 9.93 19.08
CA GLN A 242 -18.75 8.87 19.00
C GLN A 242 -18.39 7.82 17.94
N LEU A 243 -18.75 6.57 18.22
CA LEU A 243 -18.87 5.51 17.24
C LEU A 243 -20.28 5.52 16.67
N LYS A 244 -20.40 5.69 15.34
CA LYS A 244 -21.69 5.58 14.63
C LYS A 244 -21.66 4.33 13.76
N SER A 245 -22.77 3.59 13.73
CA SER A 245 -22.93 2.47 12.80
C SER A 245 -22.76 2.96 11.37
N PHE A 246 -21.93 2.25 10.61
CA PHE A 246 -21.69 2.53 9.20
C PHE A 246 -22.29 1.45 8.30
N CYS A 247 -22.17 0.17 8.68
CA CYS A 247 -22.79 -0.94 7.97
C CYS A 247 -23.09 -2.07 8.96
N GLU A 248 -24.36 -2.51 9.01
CA GLU A 248 -24.88 -3.53 9.94
C GLU A 248 -25.08 -4.89 9.25
N ASP A 249 -24.50 -5.09 8.07
CA ASP A 249 -24.61 -6.35 7.34
C ASP A 249 -24.06 -7.52 8.17
N THR A 250 -24.77 -8.64 8.14
CA THR A 250 -24.42 -9.85 8.91
C THR A 250 -23.07 -10.46 8.53
N THR A 251 -22.51 -10.10 7.37
CA THR A 251 -21.18 -10.48 6.93
C THR A 251 -20.11 -10.10 7.97
N PHE A 252 -20.31 -9.01 8.72
CA PHE A 252 -19.38 -8.56 9.74
C PHE A 252 -19.50 -9.29 11.08
N LEU A 253 -20.60 -10.01 11.31
CA LEU A 253 -20.80 -10.77 12.55
C LEU A 253 -19.84 -11.97 12.67
N ASN A 254 -19.48 -12.57 11.53
CA ASN A 254 -18.72 -13.82 11.47
C ASN A 254 -17.31 -13.68 10.90
N GLY A 255 -16.83 -12.46 10.71
CA GLY A 255 -15.52 -12.23 10.12
C GLY A 255 -14.87 -10.95 10.61
N GLU A 256 -13.56 -11.03 10.92
CA GLU A 256 -12.77 -9.86 11.26
C GLU A 256 -12.25 -9.19 9.98
N THR A 257 -12.55 -7.92 9.82
CA THR A 257 -11.96 -7.08 8.78
C THR A 257 -10.45 -6.94 8.99
N LYS A 258 -9.67 -7.13 7.95
CA LYS A 258 -8.21 -6.97 7.96
C LYS A 258 -7.75 -5.75 7.17
N PHE A 259 -8.49 -5.40 6.15
CA PHE A 259 -8.29 -4.15 5.42
C PHE A 259 -9.60 -3.63 4.86
N MET A 260 -9.64 -2.33 4.65
CA MET A 260 -10.73 -1.62 4.00
C MET A 260 -10.15 -0.49 3.16
N TYR A 261 -10.56 -0.38 1.90
CA TYR A 261 -10.17 0.67 0.98
C TYR A 261 -11.38 1.23 0.24
N GLN A 262 -11.33 2.51 -0.06
CA GLN A 262 -12.30 3.15 -0.93
C GLN A 262 -11.80 3.04 -2.38
N ILE A 263 -12.61 2.42 -3.25
CA ILE A 263 -12.31 2.24 -4.68
C ILE A 263 -13.04 3.23 -5.57
N ALA A 264 -14.18 3.74 -5.10
CA ALA A 264 -14.93 4.81 -5.75
C ALA A 264 -15.72 5.61 -4.71
N ASN A 265 -16.48 6.61 -5.13
CA ASN A 265 -17.32 7.39 -4.20
C ASN A 265 -18.33 6.46 -3.51
N ASP A 266 -18.26 6.41 -2.17
CA ASP A 266 -19.06 5.52 -1.29
C ASP A 266 -19.03 4.03 -1.66
N GLU A 267 -17.97 3.59 -2.37
CA GLU A 267 -17.73 2.20 -2.69
C GLU A 267 -16.40 1.73 -2.10
N TYR A 268 -16.43 0.60 -1.39
CA TYR A 268 -15.29 0.08 -0.64
C TYR A 268 -15.03 -1.37 -1.00
N ILE A 269 -13.75 -1.76 -0.94
CA ILE A 269 -13.32 -3.15 -0.91
C ILE A 269 -12.86 -3.50 0.51
N ILE A 270 -13.29 -4.66 1.01
CA ILE A 270 -13.08 -5.09 2.38
C ILE A 270 -12.61 -6.54 2.37
N GLY A 271 -11.45 -6.80 2.99
CA GLY A 271 -10.93 -8.14 3.17
C GLY A 271 -11.05 -8.61 4.60
N GLN A 272 -11.47 -9.86 4.79
CA GLN A 272 -11.62 -10.52 6.10
C GLN A 272 -10.58 -11.61 6.31
N THR A 273 -10.31 -11.93 7.58
CA THR A 273 -9.39 -12.99 7.98
C THR A 273 -9.68 -14.34 7.29
N SER A 274 -10.94 -14.61 6.98
CA SER A 274 -11.40 -15.85 6.33
C SER A 274 -10.96 -16.03 4.87
N GLY A 275 -10.22 -15.09 4.29
CA GLY A 275 -9.87 -15.09 2.87
C GLY A 275 -10.95 -14.48 1.98
N LYS A 276 -12.08 -14.10 2.52
CA LYS A 276 -13.17 -13.47 1.78
C LYS A 276 -12.90 -11.99 1.57
N ILE A 277 -13.15 -11.53 0.36
CA ILE A 277 -13.12 -10.12 -0.02
C ILE A 277 -14.50 -9.74 -0.53
N PHE A 278 -14.98 -8.58 -0.11
CA PHE A 278 -16.31 -8.04 -0.41
C PHE A 278 -16.20 -6.65 -1.00
N THR A 279 -17.21 -6.25 -1.76
CA THR A 279 -17.48 -4.84 -2.04
C THR A 279 -18.63 -4.36 -1.15
N LEU A 280 -18.53 -3.12 -0.68
CA LEU A 280 -19.59 -2.43 0.09
C LEU A 280 -19.95 -1.16 -0.65
N LYS A 281 -21.21 -1.03 -1.05
CA LYS A 281 -21.79 0.15 -1.70
C LYS A 281 -23.21 0.37 -1.18
N GLU A 282 -23.53 1.61 -0.79
CA GLU A 282 -24.89 1.98 -0.31
C GLU A 282 -25.41 1.04 0.78
N ASN A 283 -24.57 0.69 1.75
CA ASN A 283 -24.85 -0.28 2.83
C ASN A 283 -25.13 -1.73 2.37
N LYS A 284 -24.91 -2.04 1.09
CA LYS A 284 -25.03 -3.40 0.56
C LYS A 284 -23.66 -4.04 0.42
N VAL A 285 -23.47 -5.17 1.10
CA VAL A 285 -22.27 -5.99 1.00
C VAL A 285 -22.48 -7.05 -0.08
N THR A 286 -21.53 -7.14 -1.01
CA THR A 286 -21.56 -8.13 -2.10
C THR A 286 -20.25 -8.91 -2.11
N PRO A 287 -20.27 -10.25 -2.14
CA PRO A 287 -19.08 -11.04 -2.30
C PRO A 287 -18.33 -10.66 -3.58
N PHE A 288 -17.01 -10.46 -3.48
CA PHE A 288 -16.15 -10.14 -4.62
C PHE A 288 -15.30 -11.36 -5.01
N ILE A 289 -14.49 -11.88 -4.08
CA ILE A 289 -13.66 -13.05 -4.30
C ILE A 289 -13.37 -13.78 -2.99
N GLN A 290 -13.20 -15.10 -3.06
CA GLN A 290 -12.59 -15.93 -2.02
C GLN A 290 -11.15 -16.24 -2.45
N LEU A 291 -10.17 -15.81 -1.66
CA LEU A 291 -8.77 -16.18 -1.92
C LEU A 291 -8.49 -17.59 -1.40
N GLU A 292 -7.88 -18.38 -2.26
CA GLU A 292 -7.51 -19.77 -1.97
C GLU A 292 -6.06 -20.01 -2.39
N ASN A 293 -5.38 -20.91 -1.69
CA ASN A 293 -4.06 -21.36 -2.08
C ASN A 293 -4.13 -22.41 -3.22
N LYS A 294 -2.97 -22.86 -3.70
CA LYS A 294 -2.88 -23.84 -4.80
C LYS A 294 -3.61 -25.18 -4.56
N ASN A 295 -3.98 -25.48 -3.32
CA ASN A 295 -4.73 -26.68 -2.91
C ASN A 295 -6.23 -26.37 -2.74
N GLN A 296 -6.73 -25.22 -3.19
CA GLN A 296 -8.11 -24.74 -3.04
C GLN A 296 -8.56 -24.62 -1.58
N ILE A 297 -7.62 -24.31 -0.69
CA ILE A 297 -7.90 -24.04 0.71
C ILE A 297 -7.97 -22.53 0.92
N PRO A 298 -9.03 -22.02 1.59
CA PRO A 298 -9.13 -20.59 1.90
C PRO A 298 -7.91 -20.08 2.66
N VAL A 299 -7.31 -18.99 2.17
CA VAL A 299 -6.15 -18.38 2.83
C VAL A 299 -6.61 -17.51 4.00
N ARG A 300 -5.70 -17.26 4.95
CA ARG A 300 -5.94 -16.33 6.05
C ARG A 300 -5.33 -14.98 5.70
N ILE A 301 -6.18 -13.98 5.43
CA ILE A 301 -5.73 -12.60 5.16
C ILE A 301 -5.20 -11.98 6.46
N ASP A 302 -4.07 -11.29 6.37
CA ASP A 302 -3.45 -10.52 7.44
C ASP A 302 -3.51 -9.00 7.17
N CYS A 303 -3.28 -8.61 5.92
CA CYS A 303 -3.32 -7.21 5.50
C CYS A 303 -3.62 -7.10 4.00
N GLY A 304 -3.97 -5.91 3.55
CA GLY A 304 -4.12 -5.60 2.14
C GLY A 304 -3.75 -4.14 1.84
N SER A 305 -3.32 -3.87 0.63
CA SER A 305 -3.02 -2.54 0.14
C SER A 305 -3.16 -2.47 -1.37
N PHE A 306 -3.48 -1.29 -1.90
CA PHE A 306 -3.47 -1.05 -3.33
C PHE A 306 -2.12 -0.55 -3.80
N TRP A 307 -1.68 -1.06 -4.95
CA TRP A 307 -0.55 -0.55 -5.69
C TRP A 307 -1.06 0.17 -6.94
N LYS A 308 -0.76 1.47 -7.04
CA LYS A 308 -1.19 2.39 -8.13
C LYS A 308 -2.71 2.39 -8.38
N ASP A 309 -3.51 2.16 -7.32
CA ASP A 309 -4.98 2.07 -7.37
C ASP A 309 -5.55 1.03 -8.36
N GLU A 310 -4.71 0.14 -8.89
CA GLU A 310 -5.08 -0.87 -9.89
C GLU A 310 -4.91 -2.31 -9.37
N ILE A 311 -3.86 -2.56 -8.58
CA ILE A 311 -3.52 -3.90 -8.12
C ILE A 311 -3.72 -4.00 -6.61
N LEU A 312 -4.61 -4.88 -6.18
CA LEU A 312 -4.79 -5.22 -4.77
C LEU A 312 -3.73 -6.24 -4.35
N ALA A 313 -2.82 -5.81 -3.48
CA ALA A 313 -1.84 -6.68 -2.85
C ALA A 313 -2.36 -7.18 -1.51
N VAL A 314 -2.48 -8.49 -1.32
CA VAL A 314 -3.00 -9.12 -0.11
C VAL A 314 -1.93 -9.99 0.53
N GLY A 315 -1.51 -9.61 1.73
CA GLY A 315 -0.62 -10.41 2.57
C GLY A 315 -1.40 -11.43 3.38
N THR A 316 -0.90 -12.65 3.46
CA THR A 316 -1.57 -13.77 4.13
C THR A 316 -0.73 -14.36 5.26
N ILE A 317 -1.41 -15.07 6.18
CA ILE A 317 -0.74 -15.83 7.23
C ILE A 317 -0.39 -17.21 6.70
N GLY A 318 0.82 -17.34 6.13
CA GLY A 318 1.38 -18.63 5.72
C GLY A 318 1.43 -18.88 4.22
N ASP A 319 0.58 -18.24 3.41
CA ASP A 319 0.50 -18.47 1.96
C ASP A 319 1.18 -17.36 1.12
N GLY A 320 1.85 -16.40 1.76
CA GLY A 320 2.62 -15.36 1.09
C GLY A 320 1.77 -14.16 0.63
N LEU A 321 2.13 -13.59 -0.54
CA LEU A 321 1.53 -12.41 -1.14
C LEU A 321 0.71 -12.79 -2.37
N PHE A 322 -0.52 -12.31 -2.43
CA PHE A 322 -1.40 -12.37 -3.61
C PHE A 322 -1.49 -10.98 -4.26
N LEU A 323 -1.52 -10.94 -5.59
CA LEU A 323 -1.70 -9.73 -6.41
C LEU A 323 -2.86 -9.92 -7.36
#